data_26cedb11ee916ecb346541e9d000c14f
#
_entry.id   26cedb11ee916ecb346541e9d000c14f
#
_cell.length_a   1.000
_cell.length_b   1.000
_cell.length_c   1.000
_cell.angle_alpha   90.00
_cell.angle_beta   90.00
_cell.angle_gamma   90.00
#
_symmetry.space_group_name_H-M   'P 1'
#
loop_
_entity.id
_entity.type
_entity.pdbx_description
1 polymer ?
#
loop_
_entity_poly.entity_id
_entity_poly.type
_entity_poly.pdbx_seq_one_letter_code
_entity_poly.pdbx_strand_id
1 'polypeptide(L)'
;TLFRSRSLLKGAAAACALSGVPGFALAQTTPSATRRFEPQAGQWRTFEITTRVDLAQSQGAASRVWLPVPSINSDWQRSLESNFQSNGISRMTSDGAEGARMLYTEFAAGVTPFVEVTSRVQTQSRFVDISKPSTHAFTREDAGTLHYYTRATKLLPTDGIVRTTALKATQGAKTDAQKARAIYDWVVANAWREPKTRGCGEGDIKAMLETGNLGGKCADINALFVGLCRSVGVPARDVYGIRLVPSAFGYKELSGN
;
A
#
# COMPACT_ATOMS: atom_id res chain seq x y z
N THR A 1 11.80 -9.75 -14.52
CA THR A 1 13.23 -9.47 -14.65
C THR A 1 13.95 -10.00 -13.44
N LEU A 2 14.79 -11.03 -13.68
CA LEU A 2 15.60 -11.71 -12.67
C LEU A 2 16.82 -10.86 -12.31
N PHE A 3 17.01 -10.52 -11.06
CA PHE A 3 18.31 -10.11 -10.53
C PHE A 3 18.99 -11.31 -9.87
N ARG A 4 20.04 -11.81 -10.50
CA ARG A 4 21.01 -12.73 -9.89
C ARG A 4 22.20 -11.94 -9.40
N SER A 5 22.42 -11.91 -8.10
CA SER A 5 23.69 -11.49 -7.49
C SER A 5 24.50 -12.73 -7.15
N ARG A 6 25.65 -12.93 -7.81
CA ARG A 6 26.65 -13.94 -7.47
C ARG A 6 27.77 -13.27 -6.69
N SER A 7 27.90 -13.60 -5.41
CA SER A 7 29.13 -13.30 -4.65
C SER A 7 29.95 -14.57 -4.52
N LEU A 8 31.11 -14.57 -5.16
CA LEU A 8 32.17 -15.57 -4.98
C LEU A 8 33.08 -15.11 -3.84
N LEU A 9 33.13 -15.87 -2.77
CA LEU A 9 34.17 -15.76 -1.76
C LEU A 9 35.02 -17.04 -1.79
N LYS A 10 36.25 -16.91 -2.24
CA LYS A 10 37.30 -17.91 -2.05
C LYS A 10 38.00 -17.59 -0.74
N GLY A 11 37.91 -18.45 0.24
CA GLY A 11 38.67 -18.41 1.45
C GLY A 11 39.69 -19.51 1.52
N ALA A 12 40.94 -19.16 1.76
CA ALA A 12 42.07 -20.09 1.93
C ALA A 12 42.04 -20.67 3.34
N ALA A 13 42.34 -21.95 3.42
CA ALA A 13 42.51 -22.69 4.66
C ALA A 13 43.90 -22.44 5.25
N ALA A 14 43.98 -22.19 6.54
CA ALA A 14 45.20 -22.39 7.34
C ALA A 14 44.83 -23.21 8.57
N ALA A 15 45.41 -24.39 8.65
CA ALA A 15 45.28 -25.26 9.81
C ALA A 15 46.25 -24.86 10.90
N CYS A 16 45.76 -24.66 12.12
CA CYS A 16 46.57 -24.77 13.34
C CYS A 16 45.82 -25.61 14.36
N ALA A 17 46.36 -26.77 14.64
CA ALA A 17 45.93 -27.66 15.71
C ALA A 17 46.47 -27.14 17.06
N LEU A 18 45.58 -26.93 18.04
CA LEU A 18 45.96 -26.92 19.44
C LEU A 18 44.79 -27.46 20.28
N SER A 19 45.07 -28.52 20.96
CA SER A 19 44.29 -29.27 21.91
C SER A 19 43.91 -28.44 23.14
N GLY A 20 42.66 -28.59 23.64
CA GLY A 20 42.37 -28.22 25.01
C GLY A 20 40.91 -27.89 25.31
N VAL A 21 40.27 -28.76 26.06
CA VAL A 21 39.16 -28.58 27.00
C VAL A 21 37.77 -28.20 26.43
N PRO A 22 36.72 -29.00 26.63
CA PRO A 22 35.36 -28.62 26.31
C PRO A 22 34.81 -27.64 27.35
N GLY A 23 34.97 -26.36 27.09
CA GLY A 23 34.22 -25.32 27.77
C GLY A 23 32.77 -25.34 27.25
N PHE A 24 31.82 -25.69 28.14
CA PHE A 24 30.42 -25.47 27.88
C PHE A 24 30.21 -23.96 27.68
N ALA A 25 30.16 -23.52 26.43
CA ALA A 25 29.67 -22.18 26.09
C ALA A 25 28.16 -22.17 26.37
N LEU A 26 27.78 -21.68 27.52
CA LEU A 26 26.42 -21.25 27.79
C LEU A 26 26.12 -20.17 26.72
N ALA A 27 25.34 -20.55 25.73
CA ALA A 27 24.75 -19.60 24.81
C ALA A 27 23.96 -18.60 25.62
N GLN A 28 24.53 -17.45 25.87
CA GLN A 28 23.78 -16.31 26.39
C GLN A 28 22.71 -15.97 25.36
N THR A 29 21.50 -16.46 25.58
CA THR A 29 20.31 -15.94 24.94
C THR A 29 20.18 -14.50 25.42
N THR A 30 20.73 -13.58 24.66
CA THR A 30 20.42 -12.15 24.80
C THR A 30 18.89 -12.04 24.72
N PRO A 31 18.23 -11.52 25.76
CA PRO A 31 16.79 -11.30 25.69
C PRO A 31 16.55 -10.44 24.45
N SER A 32 15.75 -10.94 23.52
CA SER A 32 15.26 -10.12 22.41
C SER A 32 14.59 -8.92 23.07
N ALA A 33 15.27 -7.77 23.06
CA ALA A 33 14.71 -6.53 23.57
C ALA A 33 13.38 -6.36 22.85
N THR A 34 12.29 -6.43 23.60
CA THR A 34 10.93 -6.21 23.09
C THR A 34 10.99 -4.83 22.44
N ARG A 35 11.01 -4.78 21.13
CA ARG A 35 11.10 -3.51 20.38
C ARG A 35 9.88 -2.70 20.75
N ARG A 36 10.08 -1.70 21.60
CA ARG A 36 9.03 -0.77 21.94
C ARG A 36 8.70 0.06 20.72
N PHE A 37 7.44 0.15 20.37
CA PHE A 37 6.98 1.01 19.31
C PHE A 37 7.08 2.46 19.77
N GLU A 38 8.21 3.10 19.46
CA GLU A 38 8.49 4.51 19.75
C GLU A 38 8.82 5.24 18.44
N PRO A 39 7.83 5.43 17.58
CA PRO A 39 8.06 6.08 16.31
C PRO A 39 8.29 7.58 16.52
N GLN A 40 9.31 8.12 15.87
CA GLN A 40 9.58 9.55 15.84
C GLN A 40 9.46 10.05 14.41
N ALA A 41 8.99 11.30 14.26
CA ALA A 41 8.99 11.95 12.96
C ALA A 41 10.43 12.00 12.42
N GLY A 42 10.61 11.50 11.19
CA GLY A 42 11.91 11.52 10.52
C GLY A 42 12.18 12.86 9.85
N GLN A 43 13.41 13.03 9.38
CA GLN A 43 13.78 14.13 8.51
C GLN A 43 13.08 13.99 7.14
N TRP A 44 12.80 15.11 6.49
CA TRP A 44 12.35 15.12 5.10
C TRP A 44 13.43 14.53 4.19
N ARG A 45 13.04 13.61 3.33
CA ARG A 45 13.91 13.00 2.32
C ARG A 45 13.30 13.21 0.95
N THR A 46 14.13 13.57 -0.01
CA THR A 46 13.73 13.74 -1.42
C THR A 46 14.09 12.47 -2.19
N PHE A 47 13.14 12.00 -2.97
CA PHE A 47 13.30 10.86 -3.86
C PHE A 47 12.98 11.26 -5.29
N GLU A 48 13.73 10.69 -6.21
CA GLU A 48 13.41 10.70 -7.63
C GLU A 48 13.00 9.28 -8.05
N ILE A 49 11.86 9.18 -8.69
CA ILE A 49 11.25 7.91 -9.09
C ILE A 49 11.07 7.94 -10.58
N THR A 50 11.81 7.10 -11.29
CA THR A 50 11.64 6.92 -12.73
C THR A 50 10.84 5.65 -12.99
N THR A 51 9.71 5.81 -13.65
CA THR A 51 8.86 4.70 -14.09
C THR A 51 8.92 4.62 -15.61
N ARG A 52 9.45 3.51 -16.10
CA ARG A 52 9.49 3.16 -17.53
C ARG A 52 8.60 1.95 -17.80
N VAL A 53 7.80 2.02 -18.84
CA VAL A 53 6.92 0.91 -19.24
C VAL A 53 7.44 0.31 -20.54
N ASP A 54 7.62 -1.00 -20.51
CA ASP A 54 7.91 -1.80 -21.69
C ASP A 54 6.60 -2.39 -22.21
N LEU A 55 6.27 -2.04 -23.44
CA LEU A 55 5.07 -2.50 -24.17
C LEU A 55 5.41 -3.46 -25.31
N ALA A 56 6.55 -4.15 -25.25
CA ALA A 56 6.94 -5.12 -26.27
C ALA A 56 5.85 -6.17 -26.56
N GLN A 57 5.06 -6.52 -25.53
CA GLN A 57 3.95 -7.47 -25.68
C GLN A 57 2.77 -6.93 -26.50
N SER A 58 2.71 -5.64 -26.79
CA SER A 58 1.66 -5.06 -27.64
C SER A 58 1.78 -5.48 -29.11
N GLN A 59 2.93 -6.01 -29.53
CA GLN A 59 3.22 -6.48 -30.89
C GLN A 59 2.86 -5.44 -31.97
N GLY A 60 3.05 -4.17 -31.67
CA GLY A 60 2.72 -3.07 -32.59
C GLY A 60 1.22 -2.71 -32.66
N ALA A 61 0.38 -3.25 -31.81
CA ALA A 61 -1.02 -2.83 -31.72
C ALA A 61 -1.13 -1.43 -31.11
N ALA A 62 -2.16 -0.68 -31.50
CA ALA A 62 -2.50 0.57 -30.84
C ALA A 62 -2.69 0.36 -29.34
N SER A 63 -2.04 1.19 -28.53
CA SER A 63 -1.94 0.96 -27.09
C SER A 63 -2.18 2.23 -26.29
N ARG A 64 -2.68 2.07 -25.07
CA ARG A 64 -2.89 3.17 -24.12
C ARG A 64 -2.26 2.82 -22.79
N VAL A 65 -1.65 3.80 -22.16
CA VAL A 65 -0.98 3.66 -20.87
C VAL A 65 -1.42 4.75 -19.92
N TRP A 66 -1.67 4.38 -18.67
CA TRP A 66 -1.91 5.29 -17.56
C TRP A 66 -0.86 5.02 -16.49
N LEU A 67 0.05 5.95 -16.28
CA LEU A 67 1.11 5.85 -15.26
C LEU A 67 0.75 6.76 -14.09
N PRO A 68 0.43 6.20 -12.92
CA PRO A 68 0.18 7.02 -11.74
C PRO A 68 1.41 7.85 -11.36
N VAL A 69 1.18 9.10 -10.98
CA VAL A 69 2.22 10.00 -10.46
C VAL A 69 1.85 10.45 -9.04
N PRO A 70 2.84 10.78 -8.19
CA PRO A 70 2.58 11.30 -6.85
C PRO A 70 1.65 12.52 -6.91
N SER A 71 0.59 12.53 -6.10
CA SER A 71 -0.41 13.60 -6.08
C SER A 71 -0.80 14.06 -4.68
N ILE A 72 -0.29 13.38 -3.63
CA ILE A 72 -0.60 13.73 -2.25
C ILE A 72 0.34 14.83 -1.76
N ASN A 73 -0.26 15.89 -1.18
CA ASN A 73 0.45 16.90 -0.41
C ASN A 73 -0.13 16.95 1.00
N SER A 74 0.72 16.73 1.98
CA SER A 74 0.35 16.63 3.39
C SER A 74 1.55 17.02 4.28
N ASP A 75 1.38 16.89 5.57
CA ASP A 75 2.43 17.08 6.56
C ASP A 75 3.56 16.02 6.51
N TRP A 76 3.41 14.96 5.74
CA TRP A 76 4.36 13.86 5.64
C TRP A 76 4.78 13.48 4.20
N GLN A 77 4.13 14.04 3.18
CA GLN A 77 4.49 13.88 1.78
C GLN A 77 4.26 15.18 1.01
N ARG A 78 5.16 15.50 0.10
CA ARG A 78 5.05 16.61 -0.86
C ARG A 78 5.36 16.09 -2.24
N SER A 79 4.40 16.22 -3.16
CA SER A 79 4.59 15.93 -4.57
C SER A 79 5.15 17.19 -5.23
N LEU A 80 6.38 17.12 -5.73
CA LEU A 80 7.07 18.29 -6.29
C LEU A 80 6.73 18.43 -7.77
N GLU A 81 7.38 17.61 -8.61
CA GLU A 81 7.24 17.69 -10.06
C GLU A 81 7.20 16.29 -10.67
N SER A 82 6.60 16.18 -11.84
CA SER A 82 6.64 14.98 -12.68
C SER A 82 6.85 15.38 -14.11
N ASN A 83 7.95 14.92 -14.70
CA ASN A 83 8.35 15.15 -16.08
C ASN A 83 8.29 13.84 -16.84
N PHE A 84 8.04 13.89 -18.14
CA PHE A 84 7.93 12.68 -18.94
C PHE A 84 8.58 12.81 -20.30
N GLN A 85 8.95 11.66 -20.85
CA GLN A 85 9.38 11.48 -22.24
C GLN A 85 8.55 10.36 -22.87
N SER A 86 8.13 10.56 -24.11
CA SER A 86 7.33 9.57 -24.83
C SER A 86 7.38 9.83 -26.32
N ASN A 87 7.22 8.79 -27.11
CA ASN A 87 7.00 8.89 -28.55
C ASN A 87 5.51 8.73 -28.94
N GLY A 88 4.61 8.75 -27.94
CA GLY A 88 3.17 8.77 -28.12
C GLY A 88 2.55 10.14 -27.81
N ILE A 89 1.24 10.25 -28.00
CA ILE A 89 0.47 11.44 -27.62
C ILE A 89 0.23 11.38 -26.10
N SER A 90 0.88 12.27 -25.38
CA SER A 90 0.93 12.22 -23.91
C SER A 90 0.36 13.47 -23.26
N ARG A 91 -0.31 13.29 -22.12
CA ARG A 91 -0.79 14.40 -21.28
C ARG A 91 -0.88 13.98 -19.81
N MET A 92 -0.59 14.92 -18.91
CA MET A 92 -0.96 14.77 -17.51
C MET A 92 -2.47 14.91 -17.37
N THR A 93 -3.08 13.99 -16.63
CA THR A 93 -4.52 13.97 -16.39
C THR A 93 -4.80 13.57 -14.94
N SER A 94 -6.03 13.74 -14.53
CA SER A 94 -6.53 13.21 -13.25
C SER A 94 -7.89 12.56 -13.48
N ASP A 95 -8.21 11.64 -12.58
CA ASP A 95 -9.56 11.14 -12.52
C ASP A 95 -10.46 12.19 -11.92
N GLY A 96 -11.16 12.93 -12.21
CA GLY A 96 -11.94 14.02 -11.58
C GLY A 96 -12.64 13.63 -10.27
N ALA A 97 -12.69 12.35 -9.93
CA ALA A 97 -13.45 11.86 -8.79
C ALA A 97 -12.59 11.68 -7.53
N GLU A 98 -11.47 10.96 -7.64
CA GLU A 98 -10.63 10.62 -6.47
C GLU A 98 -9.34 11.48 -6.43
N GLY A 99 -9.13 12.36 -7.41
CA GLY A 99 -7.97 13.23 -7.51
C GLY A 99 -6.66 12.50 -7.83
N ALA A 100 -6.73 11.25 -8.27
CA ALA A 100 -5.56 10.50 -8.68
C ALA A 100 -4.98 11.12 -9.96
N ARG A 101 -3.71 11.53 -9.92
CA ARG A 101 -3.00 12.09 -11.06
C ARG A 101 -2.22 11.01 -11.81
N MET A 102 -2.19 11.12 -13.13
CA MET A 102 -1.51 10.16 -13.97
C MET A 102 -1.02 10.78 -15.27
N LEU A 103 0.03 10.21 -15.84
CA LEU A 103 0.41 10.42 -17.21
C LEU A 103 -0.42 9.47 -18.09
N TYR A 104 -1.21 10.01 -18.99
CA TYR A 104 -1.87 9.26 -20.05
C TYR A 104 -1.05 9.36 -21.32
N THR A 105 -0.82 8.23 -21.99
CA THR A 105 -0.13 8.17 -23.26
C THR A 105 -0.87 7.22 -24.21
N GLU A 106 -1.04 7.65 -25.45
CA GLU A 106 -1.65 6.89 -26.54
C GLU A 106 -0.64 6.68 -27.66
N PHE A 107 -0.52 5.44 -28.13
CA PHE A 107 0.36 5.03 -29.20
C PHE A 107 -0.46 4.51 -30.38
N ALA A 108 -0.14 4.99 -31.59
CA ALA A 108 -0.73 4.47 -32.81
C ALA A 108 -0.21 3.05 -33.11
N ALA A 109 -0.95 2.31 -33.92
CA ALA A 109 -0.48 1.03 -34.44
C ALA A 109 0.81 1.20 -35.26
N GLY A 110 1.70 0.23 -35.20
CA GLY A 110 2.99 0.23 -35.90
C GLY A 110 4.11 1.01 -35.20
N VAL A 111 3.83 1.71 -34.11
CA VAL A 111 4.83 2.41 -33.31
C VAL A 111 5.43 1.43 -32.29
N THR A 112 6.76 1.44 -32.13
CA THR A 112 7.40 0.82 -30.94
C THR A 112 7.22 1.75 -29.75
N PRO A 113 6.36 1.41 -28.78
CA PRO A 113 5.98 2.35 -27.73
C PRO A 113 7.12 2.63 -26.76
N PHE A 114 7.32 3.89 -26.44
CA PHE A 114 8.22 4.33 -25.38
C PHE A 114 7.52 5.37 -24.51
N VAL A 115 7.51 5.14 -23.21
CA VAL A 115 7.08 6.13 -22.23
C VAL A 115 7.84 5.95 -20.91
N GLU A 116 8.31 7.07 -20.42
CA GLU A 116 9.00 7.17 -19.14
C GLU A 116 8.49 8.41 -18.40
N VAL A 117 8.23 8.28 -17.11
CA VAL A 117 7.92 9.42 -16.24
C VAL A 117 8.87 9.43 -15.05
N THR A 118 9.46 10.60 -14.79
CA THR A 118 10.30 10.86 -13.63
C THR A 118 9.59 11.83 -12.70
N SER A 119 9.35 11.38 -11.48
CA SER A 119 8.67 12.16 -10.43
C SER A 119 9.60 12.43 -9.27
N ARG A 120 9.61 13.67 -8.76
CA ARG A 120 10.29 14.04 -7.52
C ARG A 120 9.28 14.20 -6.41
N VAL A 121 9.56 13.57 -5.28
CA VAL A 121 8.70 13.54 -4.10
C VAL A 121 9.51 13.68 -2.84
N GLN A 122 8.98 14.40 -1.87
CA GLN A 122 9.52 14.45 -0.52
C GLN A 122 8.63 13.68 0.42
N THR A 123 9.24 12.89 1.30
CA THR A 123 8.52 12.19 2.38
C THR A 123 9.29 12.28 3.68
N GLN A 124 8.57 12.21 4.78
CA GLN A 124 9.14 11.99 6.10
C GLN A 124 8.43 10.84 6.80
N SER A 125 9.11 10.20 7.74
CA SER A 125 8.49 9.16 8.56
C SER A 125 7.36 9.76 9.38
N ARG A 126 6.21 9.08 9.35
CA ARG A 126 5.02 9.48 10.08
C ARG A 126 4.60 8.38 11.04
N PHE A 127 4.13 8.77 12.20
CA PHE A 127 3.39 7.88 13.07
C PHE A 127 2.29 8.65 13.80
N VAL A 128 1.30 7.92 14.27
CA VAL A 128 0.25 8.45 15.14
C VAL A 128 0.03 7.45 16.26
N ASP A 129 0.13 7.93 17.50
CA ASP A 129 -0.26 7.13 18.66
C ASP A 129 -1.77 7.27 18.87
N ILE A 130 -2.52 6.33 18.31
CA ILE A 130 -3.99 6.31 18.38
C ILE A 130 -4.53 6.00 19.80
N SER A 131 -3.67 5.61 20.75
CA SER A 131 -4.07 5.40 22.15
C SER A 131 -4.22 6.69 22.92
N LYS A 132 -3.67 7.80 22.40
CA LYS A 132 -3.72 9.11 23.04
C LYS A 132 -4.77 10.00 22.37
N PRO A 133 -5.47 10.85 23.14
CA PRO A 133 -6.30 11.88 22.55
C PRO A 133 -5.48 12.80 21.65
N SER A 134 -6.05 13.24 20.53
CA SER A 134 -5.40 14.24 19.70
C SER A 134 -5.24 15.55 20.48
N THR A 135 -4.03 16.10 20.43
CA THR A 135 -3.75 17.44 20.97
C THR A 135 -4.06 18.55 19.96
N HIS A 136 -4.34 18.18 18.71
CA HIS A 136 -4.71 19.14 17.67
C HIS A 136 -6.23 19.33 17.63
N ALA A 137 -6.67 20.57 17.46
CA ALA A 137 -8.05 20.85 17.15
C ALA A 137 -8.42 20.15 15.83
N PHE A 138 -9.43 19.30 15.87
CA PHE A 138 -9.95 18.69 14.64
C PHE A 138 -10.70 19.76 13.85
N THR A 139 -10.23 20.05 12.65
CA THR A 139 -11.08 20.67 11.66
C THR A 139 -12.06 19.59 11.20
N ARG A 140 -13.33 19.79 11.48
CA ARG A 140 -14.36 18.87 10.97
C ARG A 140 -14.37 18.96 9.46
N GLU A 141 -14.24 17.82 8.80
CA GLU A 141 -14.41 17.74 7.36
C GLU A 141 -15.81 18.25 6.95
N ASP A 142 -15.91 18.86 5.78
CA ASP A 142 -17.19 19.31 5.26
C ASP A 142 -18.14 18.15 4.97
N ALA A 143 -19.44 18.42 4.99
CA ALA A 143 -20.48 17.42 4.82
C ALA A 143 -20.40 16.73 3.44
N GLY A 144 -19.96 17.45 2.40
CA GLY A 144 -19.80 16.92 1.05
C GLY A 144 -18.68 15.86 1.01
N THR A 145 -17.53 16.16 1.60
CA THR A 145 -16.40 15.23 1.75
C THR A 145 -16.81 13.99 2.54
N LEU A 146 -17.50 14.16 3.67
CA LEU A 146 -17.98 13.03 4.48
C LEU A 146 -18.96 12.15 3.69
N HIS A 147 -19.91 12.77 2.99
CA HIS A 147 -20.87 12.06 2.12
C HIS A 147 -20.15 11.33 1.00
N TYR A 148 -19.18 11.97 0.35
CA TYR A 148 -18.42 11.38 -0.73
C TYR A 148 -17.70 10.09 -0.31
N TYR A 149 -17.06 10.07 0.86
CA TYR A 149 -16.33 8.91 1.36
C TYR A 149 -17.17 7.86 2.10
N THR A 150 -18.49 8.07 2.20
CA THR A 150 -19.45 7.05 2.67
C THR A 150 -20.30 6.46 1.55
N ARG A 151 -20.21 7.00 0.32
CA ARG A 151 -21.01 6.53 -0.82
C ARG A 151 -20.62 5.12 -1.24
N ALA A 152 -21.60 4.39 -1.77
CA ALA A 152 -21.38 3.13 -2.45
C ALA A 152 -20.63 3.35 -3.79
N THR A 153 -19.89 2.33 -4.22
CA THR A 153 -19.35 2.22 -5.57
C THR A 153 -19.70 0.85 -6.14
N LYS A 154 -19.42 0.62 -7.43
CA LYS A 154 -19.74 -0.65 -8.10
C LYS A 154 -19.15 -1.87 -7.35
N LEU A 155 -17.92 -1.78 -6.86
CA LEU A 155 -17.22 -2.87 -6.18
C LEU A 155 -17.34 -2.81 -4.66
N LEU A 156 -17.78 -1.67 -4.11
CA LEU A 156 -17.99 -1.45 -2.68
C LEU A 156 -19.44 -1.04 -2.43
N PRO A 157 -20.42 -1.94 -2.56
CA PRO A 157 -21.79 -1.65 -2.13
C PRO A 157 -21.81 -1.45 -0.61
N THR A 158 -22.77 -0.66 -0.12
CA THR A 158 -22.90 -0.33 1.30
C THR A 158 -24.17 -0.91 1.93
N ASP A 159 -24.89 -1.75 1.21
CA ASP A 159 -26.13 -2.42 1.61
C ASP A 159 -25.99 -3.95 1.65
N GLY A 160 -27.09 -4.67 1.74
CA GLY A 160 -27.15 -6.12 1.68
C GLY A 160 -26.21 -6.81 2.66
N ILE A 161 -25.46 -7.81 2.15
CA ILE A 161 -24.54 -8.61 2.96
C ILE A 161 -23.41 -7.78 3.55
N VAL A 162 -22.95 -6.72 2.85
CA VAL A 162 -21.90 -5.82 3.34
C VAL A 162 -22.38 -5.12 4.62
N ARG A 163 -23.57 -4.53 4.58
CA ARG A 163 -24.14 -3.86 5.74
C ARG A 163 -24.41 -4.82 6.89
N THR A 164 -24.96 -5.99 6.60
CA THR A 164 -25.25 -7.02 7.61
C THR A 164 -23.96 -7.44 8.33
N THR A 165 -22.89 -7.68 7.56
CA THR A 165 -21.57 -8.05 8.11
C THR A 165 -20.98 -6.93 8.95
N ALA A 166 -21.04 -5.69 8.46
CA ALA A 166 -20.49 -4.54 9.17
C ALA A 166 -21.24 -4.25 10.48
N LEU A 167 -22.57 -4.33 10.48
CA LEU A 167 -23.39 -4.17 11.70
C LEU A 167 -23.05 -5.24 12.74
N LYS A 168 -22.85 -6.49 12.31
CA LYS A 168 -22.44 -7.58 13.19
C LYS A 168 -21.05 -7.33 13.76
N ALA A 169 -20.09 -6.92 12.91
CA ALA A 169 -18.71 -6.63 13.33
C ALA A 169 -18.63 -5.45 14.30
N THR A 170 -19.50 -4.44 14.16
CA THR A 170 -19.49 -3.22 14.96
C THR A 170 -20.47 -3.22 16.13
N GLN A 171 -20.98 -4.37 16.51
CA GLN A 171 -21.93 -4.47 17.62
C GLN A 171 -21.33 -3.89 18.91
N GLY A 172 -22.02 -2.91 19.51
CA GLY A 172 -21.57 -2.21 20.71
C GLY A 172 -20.64 -1.01 20.46
N ALA A 173 -20.11 -0.83 19.25
CA ALA A 173 -19.28 0.32 18.90
C ALA A 173 -20.14 1.58 18.75
N LYS A 174 -19.78 2.67 19.44
CA LYS A 174 -20.55 3.92 19.47
C LYS A 174 -19.93 5.03 18.61
N THR A 175 -18.61 5.07 18.53
CA THR A 175 -17.87 6.11 17.78
C THR A 175 -17.29 5.54 16.48
N ASP A 176 -16.98 6.42 15.51
CA ASP A 176 -16.37 6.00 14.25
C ASP A 176 -15.02 5.31 14.46
N ALA A 177 -14.22 5.77 15.42
CA ALA A 177 -12.97 5.11 15.78
C ALA A 177 -13.20 3.69 16.34
N GLN A 178 -14.23 3.50 17.17
CA GLN A 178 -14.59 2.17 17.69
C GLN A 178 -15.11 1.26 16.58
N LYS A 179 -15.96 1.80 15.66
CA LYS A 179 -16.43 1.03 14.50
C LYS A 179 -15.27 0.63 13.59
N ALA A 180 -14.39 1.57 13.23
CA ALA A 180 -13.22 1.28 12.41
C ALA A 180 -12.31 0.24 13.06
N ARG A 181 -12.07 0.33 14.37
CA ARG A 181 -11.29 -0.67 15.09
C ARG A 181 -11.96 -2.05 15.09
N ALA A 182 -13.24 -2.12 15.33
CA ALA A 182 -13.98 -3.37 15.34
C ALA A 182 -13.99 -4.05 13.95
N ILE A 183 -14.14 -3.26 12.88
CA ILE A 183 -14.04 -3.74 11.50
C ILE A 183 -12.61 -4.23 11.19
N TYR A 184 -11.59 -3.49 11.62
CA TYR A 184 -10.20 -3.93 11.47
C TYR A 184 -9.96 -5.28 12.12
N ASP A 185 -10.37 -5.44 13.38
CA ASP A 185 -10.22 -6.69 14.12
C ASP A 185 -10.99 -7.83 13.44
N TRP A 186 -12.19 -7.55 12.92
CA TRP A 186 -12.96 -8.53 12.15
C TRP A 186 -12.25 -8.93 10.86
N VAL A 187 -11.72 -7.98 10.08
CA VAL A 187 -10.98 -8.27 8.84
C VAL A 187 -9.73 -9.10 9.14
N VAL A 188 -8.97 -8.74 10.18
CA VAL A 188 -7.78 -9.50 10.59
C VAL A 188 -8.13 -10.94 10.99
N ALA A 189 -9.27 -11.16 11.62
CA ALA A 189 -9.70 -12.48 12.05
C ALA A 189 -10.28 -13.36 10.92
N ASN A 190 -10.80 -12.77 9.85
CA ASN A 190 -11.55 -13.49 8.83
C ASN A 190 -10.91 -13.50 7.44
N ALA A 191 -10.08 -12.51 7.11
CA ALA A 191 -9.44 -12.41 5.81
C ALA A 191 -7.99 -12.90 5.85
N TRP A 192 -7.49 -13.38 4.73
CA TRP A 192 -6.10 -13.84 4.60
C TRP A 192 -5.49 -13.42 3.27
N ARG A 193 -4.16 -13.36 3.24
CA ARG A 193 -3.45 -13.10 1.99
C ARG A 193 -3.42 -14.37 1.13
N GLU A 194 -3.98 -14.30 -0.07
CA GLU A 194 -3.96 -15.38 -1.05
C GLU A 194 -2.89 -15.10 -2.12
N PRO A 195 -1.73 -15.80 -2.07
CA PRO A 195 -0.62 -15.54 -3.00
C PRO A 195 -0.97 -15.77 -4.47
N LYS A 196 -1.93 -16.65 -4.74
CA LYS A 196 -2.35 -17.00 -6.11
C LYS A 196 -3.28 -15.97 -6.76
N THR A 197 -3.80 -15.02 -5.99
CA THR A 197 -4.64 -13.94 -6.53
C THR A 197 -3.88 -13.18 -7.63
N ARG A 198 -4.51 -13.01 -8.79
CA ARG A 198 -3.92 -12.29 -9.91
C ARG A 198 -3.78 -10.80 -9.59
N GLY A 199 -2.63 -10.22 -9.93
CA GLY A 199 -2.35 -8.81 -9.68
C GLY A 199 -2.46 -8.44 -8.20
N CYS A 200 -3.19 -7.39 -7.90
CA CYS A 200 -3.48 -6.91 -6.53
C CYS A 200 -4.85 -7.36 -6.01
N GLY A 201 -5.63 -8.09 -6.81
CA GLY A 201 -7.03 -8.43 -6.56
C GLY A 201 -8.00 -7.52 -7.30
N GLU A 202 -9.29 -7.82 -7.22
CA GLU A 202 -10.37 -7.09 -7.89
C GLU A 202 -11.12 -6.14 -6.96
N GLY A 203 -11.17 -6.46 -5.67
CA GLY A 203 -11.86 -5.67 -4.66
C GLY A 203 -13.40 -5.77 -4.71
N ASP A 204 -13.96 -6.84 -5.29
CA ASP A 204 -15.41 -7.10 -5.26
C ASP A 204 -15.81 -7.68 -3.90
N ILE A 205 -16.09 -6.80 -2.96
CA ILE A 205 -16.38 -7.18 -1.57
C ILE A 205 -17.70 -7.91 -1.40
N LYS A 206 -18.66 -7.68 -2.30
CA LYS A 206 -19.94 -8.40 -2.28
C LYS A 206 -19.71 -9.87 -2.63
N ALA A 207 -19.00 -10.15 -3.72
CA ALA A 207 -18.67 -11.51 -4.13
C ALA A 207 -17.83 -12.23 -3.05
N MET A 208 -16.87 -11.55 -2.42
CA MET A 208 -16.07 -12.10 -1.34
C MET A 208 -16.95 -12.55 -0.16
N LEU A 209 -17.89 -11.71 0.27
CA LEU A 209 -18.77 -12.01 1.41
C LEU A 209 -19.83 -13.07 1.07
N GLU A 210 -20.41 -13.05 -0.13
CA GLU A 210 -21.42 -14.03 -0.56
C GLU A 210 -20.84 -15.43 -0.72
N THR A 211 -19.61 -15.53 -1.20
CA THR A 211 -18.92 -16.83 -1.36
C THR A 211 -18.25 -17.31 -0.08
N GLY A 212 -18.06 -16.43 0.90
CA GLY A 212 -17.27 -16.73 2.09
C GLY A 212 -15.77 -16.84 1.82
N ASN A 213 -15.31 -16.60 0.59
CA ASN A 213 -13.89 -16.58 0.24
C ASN A 213 -13.32 -15.18 0.49
N LEU A 214 -12.77 -14.96 1.67
CA LEU A 214 -12.16 -13.69 2.08
C LEU A 214 -10.64 -13.66 1.86
N GLY A 215 -10.11 -14.61 1.09
CA GLY A 215 -8.73 -14.62 0.64
C GLY A 215 -8.51 -13.63 -0.50
N GLY A 216 -7.41 -12.87 -0.43
CA GLY A 216 -7.09 -11.90 -1.48
C GLY A 216 -5.74 -11.24 -1.31
N LYS A 217 -5.50 -10.22 -2.09
CA LYS A 217 -4.33 -9.33 -1.95
C LYS A 217 -4.76 -7.95 -1.47
N CYS A 218 -3.86 -6.97 -1.63
CA CYS A 218 -4.07 -5.62 -1.09
C CYS A 218 -5.37 -4.96 -1.55
N ALA A 219 -5.76 -5.11 -2.82
CA ALA A 219 -7.01 -4.50 -3.30
C ALA A 219 -8.24 -5.14 -2.65
N ASP A 220 -8.26 -6.46 -2.51
CA ASP A 220 -9.39 -7.19 -1.93
C ASP A 220 -9.56 -6.87 -0.44
N ILE A 221 -8.48 -7.03 0.33
CA ILE A 221 -8.53 -6.89 1.80
C ILE A 221 -8.78 -5.44 2.22
N ASN A 222 -8.14 -4.45 1.55
CA ASN A 222 -8.42 -3.04 1.87
C ASN A 222 -9.81 -2.61 1.41
N ALA A 223 -10.26 -3.04 0.22
CA ALA A 223 -11.62 -2.77 -0.24
C ALA A 223 -12.67 -3.31 0.73
N LEU A 224 -12.47 -4.52 1.27
CA LEU A 224 -13.34 -5.12 2.28
C LEU A 224 -13.42 -4.22 3.53
N PHE A 225 -12.28 -3.78 4.06
CA PHE A 225 -12.24 -2.86 5.19
C PHE A 225 -12.98 -1.54 4.88
N VAL A 226 -12.67 -0.91 3.74
CA VAL A 226 -13.28 0.37 3.33
C VAL A 226 -14.79 0.24 3.14
N GLY A 227 -15.24 -0.80 2.44
CA GLY A 227 -16.67 -1.01 2.19
C GLY A 227 -17.48 -1.28 3.47
N LEU A 228 -16.93 -2.07 4.39
CA LEU A 228 -17.55 -2.29 5.71
C LEU A 228 -17.62 -0.98 6.52
N CYS A 229 -16.56 -0.16 6.52
CA CYS A 229 -16.59 1.14 7.16
C CYS A 229 -17.66 2.05 6.58
N ARG A 230 -17.70 2.21 5.25
CA ARG A 230 -18.69 3.05 4.55
C ARG A 230 -20.13 2.62 4.87
N SER A 231 -20.38 1.32 4.95
CA SER A 231 -21.72 0.78 5.18
C SER A 231 -22.29 1.09 6.57
N VAL A 232 -21.44 1.42 7.55
CA VAL A 232 -21.86 1.86 8.90
C VAL A 232 -21.64 3.35 9.13
N GLY A 233 -21.44 4.11 8.04
CA GLY A 233 -21.34 5.57 8.05
C GLY A 233 -19.96 6.11 8.45
N VAL A 234 -18.92 5.28 8.47
CA VAL A 234 -17.54 5.72 8.69
C VAL A 234 -16.93 6.09 7.35
N PRO A 235 -16.55 7.37 7.12
CA PRO A 235 -15.93 7.78 5.87
C PRO A 235 -14.58 7.08 5.68
N ALA A 236 -14.39 6.43 4.53
CA ALA A 236 -13.19 5.66 4.27
C ALA A 236 -12.80 5.66 2.78
N ARG A 237 -11.50 5.59 2.52
CA ARG A 237 -10.93 5.42 1.18
C ARG A 237 -9.66 4.58 1.21
N ASP A 238 -9.36 3.95 0.09
CA ASP A 238 -8.07 3.33 -0.14
C ASP A 238 -7.00 4.39 -0.49
N VAL A 239 -5.78 4.13 -0.05
CA VAL A 239 -4.60 4.89 -0.46
C VAL A 239 -3.56 3.92 -1.00
N TYR A 240 -3.21 4.08 -2.25
CA TYR A 240 -2.18 3.28 -2.91
C TYR A 240 -0.90 4.07 -3.09
N GLY A 241 0.22 3.37 -3.08
CA GLY A 241 1.52 3.99 -3.25
C GLY A 241 2.63 2.97 -3.46
N ILE A 242 3.82 3.50 -3.70
CA ILE A 242 5.05 2.73 -3.83
C ILE A 242 5.87 2.93 -2.55
N ARG A 243 6.37 1.85 -1.98
CA ARG A 243 7.31 1.94 -0.86
C ARG A 243 8.69 2.32 -1.41
N LEU A 244 9.21 3.45 -0.96
CA LEU A 244 10.47 4.01 -1.46
C LEU A 244 11.70 3.51 -0.70
N VAL A 245 11.55 3.16 0.56
CA VAL A 245 12.64 2.70 1.43
C VAL A 245 12.16 1.61 2.39
N PRO A 246 13.07 0.74 2.87
CA PRO A 246 12.77 -0.21 3.94
C PRO A 246 12.25 0.50 5.18
N SER A 247 11.45 -0.20 5.97
CA SER A 247 10.96 0.32 7.24
C SER A 247 12.12 0.59 8.21
N ALA A 248 12.23 1.80 8.73
CA ALA A 248 13.18 2.15 9.79
C ALA A 248 12.95 1.34 11.08
N PHE A 249 11.76 0.76 11.25
CA PHE A 249 11.41 -0.06 12.42
C PHE A 249 11.76 -1.54 12.23
N GLY A 250 12.44 -1.91 11.15
CA GLY A 250 12.88 -3.29 10.87
C GLY A 250 11.74 -4.27 10.60
N TYR A 251 10.55 -3.79 10.25
CA TYR A 251 9.51 -4.66 9.72
C TYR A 251 9.94 -5.18 8.36
N LYS A 252 9.78 -6.49 8.15
CA LYS A 252 9.98 -7.08 6.83
C LYS A 252 9.02 -6.41 5.85
N GLU A 253 9.55 -6.07 4.70
CA GLU A 253 8.71 -5.71 3.57
C GLU A 253 7.78 -6.89 3.28
N LEU A 254 6.52 -6.59 3.08
CA LEU A 254 5.67 -7.53 2.37
C LEU A 254 6.26 -7.59 0.97
N SER A 255 7.13 -8.60 0.73
CA SER A 255 7.72 -8.78 -0.57
C SER A 255 6.58 -8.90 -1.58
N GLY A 256 6.48 -7.92 -2.47
CA GLY A 256 5.71 -8.10 -3.68
C GLY A 256 6.40 -9.22 -4.48
N ASN A 257 5.73 -10.29 -4.69
CA ASN A 257 6.04 -11.24 -5.75
C ASN A 257 5.20 -10.86 -6.96
#